data_bf4a85ca6f4054fc1cb64acdc2b50084
#
_entry.id   bf4a85ca6f4054fc1cb64acdc2b50084
#
_cell.length_a   1.000
_cell.length_b   1.000
_cell.length_c   1.000
_cell.angle_alpha   90.00
_cell.angle_beta   90.00
_cell.angle_gamma   90.00
#
_symmetry.space_group_name_H-M   'P 1'
#
loop_
_entity.id
_entity.type
_entity.pdbx_description
1 polymer ?
#
loop_
_entity_poly.entity_id
_entity_poly.type
_entity_poly.pdbx_seq_one_letter_code
_entity_poly.pdbx_strand_id
1 'polypeptide(L)'
;FGDDVSRILEGINPLGLTMAVDGHRFDPSEVRPQHQSVDMRRAVHTTRFSTDGVTVVYRIRALRNMPYALMTEVEVTAERDAEVLFSNGHTVPGEFADTLRESRTVGCEDGSRIAVQRTSGSYNRGRDHIVASSTFLCGEGCEAVSPESVRIVLRKGGRASFSLVGTICTTAAFADPWNESERQAIYAAREGAAQLVAAHERKWAELWQGDIEIEGDPTAQLDVRFALFNLYGSI
;
A
#
# COMPACT_ATOMS: atom_id res chain seq x y z
N PHE A 1 -1.35 19.83 -25.53
CA PHE A 1 -0.60 18.61 -25.79
C PHE A 1 -1.11 18.02 -27.09
N GLY A 2 -0.22 17.73 -28.07
CA GLY A 2 -0.63 17.10 -29.32
C GLY A 2 -1.13 15.67 -29.04
N ASP A 3 -2.14 15.26 -29.78
CA ASP A 3 -2.83 13.97 -29.62
C ASP A 3 -1.94 12.74 -29.95
N ASP A 4 -0.66 12.94 -30.31
CA ASP A 4 0.24 11.91 -30.87
C ASP A 4 1.35 11.44 -29.92
N VAL A 5 1.38 11.85 -28.66
CA VAL A 5 2.43 11.45 -27.70
C VAL A 5 1.83 10.61 -26.58
N SER A 6 2.16 9.32 -26.59
CA SER A 6 1.88 8.44 -25.46
C SER A 6 2.75 8.82 -24.27
N ARG A 7 2.15 8.98 -23.09
CA ARG A 7 2.87 9.21 -21.83
C ARG A 7 2.31 8.34 -20.72
N ILE A 8 3.14 8.02 -19.75
CA ILE A 8 2.70 7.36 -18.52
C ILE A 8 1.97 8.41 -17.68
N LEU A 9 0.72 8.12 -17.30
CA LEU A 9 -0.02 8.92 -16.34
C LEU A 9 0.33 8.47 -14.93
N GLU A 10 0.53 9.42 -14.03
CA GLU A 10 0.60 9.13 -12.59
C GLU A 10 -0.79 8.67 -12.12
N GLY A 11 -0.84 7.53 -11.43
CA GLY A 11 -2.10 6.99 -10.90
C GLY A 11 -2.56 7.68 -9.61
N ILE A 12 -3.81 7.46 -9.22
CA ILE A 12 -4.28 7.82 -7.89
C ILE A 12 -3.50 6.98 -6.87
N ASN A 13 -2.86 7.61 -5.88
CA ASN A 13 -2.18 6.88 -4.80
C ASN A 13 -3.20 6.50 -3.71
N PRO A 14 -3.53 5.20 -3.54
CA PRO A 14 -4.47 4.74 -2.52
C PRO A 14 -3.84 4.52 -1.14
N LEU A 15 -2.52 4.71 -0.99
CA LEU A 15 -1.75 4.44 0.22
C LEU A 15 -1.13 5.73 0.82
N GLY A 16 -1.86 6.83 0.79
CA GLY A 16 -1.42 8.14 1.26
C GLY A 16 -1.47 8.29 2.79
N LEU A 17 -0.74 7.42 3.54
CA LEU A 17 -0.73 7.43 5.00
C LEU A 17 -0.08 8.70 5.55
N THR A 18 -0.78 9.34 6.50
CA THR A 18 -0.26 10.38 7.38
C THR A 18 -0.36 9.91 8.82
N MET A 19 0.44 10.48 9.72
CA MET A 19 0.53 10.06 11.12
C MET A 19 0.44 11.27 12.05
N ALA A 20 -0.20 11.08 13.20
CA ALA A 20 -0.12 11.98 14.34
C ALA A 20 0.19 11.16 15.61
N VAL A 21 1.02 11.71 16.50
CA VAL A 21 1.32 11.14 17.83
C VAL A 21 0.82 12.12 18.89
N ASP A 22 -0.04 11.67 19.80
CA ASP A 22 -0.68 12.48 20.85
C ASP A 22 -1.31 13.79 20.31
N GLY A 23 -1.91 13.71 19.13
CA GLY A 23 -2.53 14.84 18.41
C GLY A 23 -1.56 15.71 17.59
N HIS A 24 -0.26 15.54 17.73
CA HIS A 24 0.74 16.25 16.91
C HIS A 24 0.89 15.56 15.55
N ARG A 25 0.51 16.23 14.46
CA ARG A 25 0.64 15.73 13.10
C ARG A 25 2.03 16.00 12.55
N PHE A 26 2.63 14.99 11.98
CA PHE A 26 3.93 15.07 11.32
C PHE A 26 3.77 15.31 9.82
N ASP A 27 4.56 16.26 9.30
CA ASP A 27 4.78 16.37 7.87
C ASP A 27 5.78 15.27 7.46
N PRO A 28 5.52 14.51 6.38
CA PRO A 28 6.45 13.50 5.89
C PRO A 28 7.87 14.02 5.61
N SER A 29 8.02 15.31 5.28
CA SER A 29 9.31 15.95 5.05
C SER A 29 10.13 16.16 6.32
N GLU A 30 9.49 16.18 7.50
CA GLU A 30 10.14 16.36 8.82
C GLU A 30 10.69 15.03 9.36
N VAL A 31 10.20 13.92 8.83
CA VAL A 31 10.57 12.57 9.27
C VAL A 31 11.66 12.01 8.37
N ARG A 32 12.89 11.88 8.90
CA ARG A 32 13.99 11.27 8.16
C ARG A 32 14.03 9.77 8.38
N PRO A 33 14.07 8.96 7.31
CA PRO A 33 14.28 7.53 7.45
C PRO A 33 15.62 7.24 8.13
N GLN A 34 15.60 6.39 9.17
CA GLN A 34 16.81 5.87 9.81
C GLN A 34 17.39 4.69 9.02
N HIS A 35 16.53 3.96 8.35
CA HIS A 35 16.90 2.81 7.54
C HIS A 35 15.90 2.65 6.39
N GLN A 36 16.43 2.37 5.20
CA GLN A 36 15.65 1.94 4.03
C GLN A 36 16.36 0.77 3.36
N SER A 37 15.58 -0.21 2.93
CA SER A 37 16.08 -1.38 2.21
C SER A 37 15.03 -1.95 1.26
N VAL A 38 15.50 -2.66 0.24
CA VAL A 38 14.68 -3.47 -0.65
C VAL A 38 15.16 -4.91 -0.56
N ASP A 39 14.28 -5.81 -0.13
CA ASP A 39 14.49 -7.24 -0.28
C ASP A 39 13.96 -7.66 -1.65
N MET A 40 14.87 -7.85 -2.59
CA MET A 40 14.53 -8.21 -3.98
C MET A 40 13.90 -9.60 -4.10
N ARG A 41 14.27 -10.54 -3.22
CA ARG A 41 13.70 -11.91 -3.26
C ARG A 41 12.23 -11.94 -2.86
N ARG A 42 11.84 -11.08 -1.92
CA ARG A 42 10.48 -10.96 -1.41
C ARG A 42 9.74 -9.76 -2.00
N ALA A 43 10.41 -8.95 -2.82
CA ALA A 43 9.90 -7.71 -3.39
C ALA A 43 9.20 -6.82 -2.36
N VAL A 44 9.92 -6.55 -1.27
CA VAL A 44 9.44 -5.68 -0.20
C VAL A 44 10.40 -4.52 0.03
N HIS A 45 9.88 -3.31 0.00
CA HIS A 45 10.57 -2.11 0.44
C HIS A 45 10.26 -1.86 1.92
N THR A 46 11.30 -1.69 2.72
CA THR A 46 11.19 -1.41 4.16
C THR A 46 11.75 -0.04 4.46
N THR A 47 10.98 0.76 5.21
CA THR A 47 11.41 2.04 5.77
C THR A 47 11.19 2.02 7.28
N ARG A 48 12.20 2.44 8.04
CA ARG A 48 12.13 2.61 9.50
C ARG A 48 12.50 4.03 9.88
N PHE A 49 11.73 4.61 10.79
CA PHE A 49 12.02 5.89 11.42
C PHE A 49 11.51 5.94 12.87
N SER A 50 12.00 6.89 13.64
CA SER A 50 11.50 7.16 14.99
C SER A 50 11.18 8.64 15.12
N THR A 51 10.10 8.94 15.77
CA THR A 51 9.67 10.30 16.08
C THR A 51 8.81 10.27 17.34
N ASP A 52 8.97 11.28 18.18
CA ASP A 52 8.13 11.55 19.37
C ASP A 52 7.92 10.35 20.30
N GLY A 53 8.98 9.54 20.49
CA GLY A 53 8.95 8.35 21.35
C GLY A 53 8.22 7.16 20.78
N VAL A 54 7.97 7.14 19.45
CA VAL A 54 7.52 5.96 18.72
C VAL A 54 8.46 5.61 17.59
N THR A 55 8.65 4.33 17.35
CA THR A 55 9.35 3.79 16.19
C THR A 55 8.33 3.14 15.26
N VAL A 56 8.40 3.50 13.98
CA VAL A 56 7.49 3.01 12.93
C VAL A 56 8.29 2.29 11.86
N VAL A 57 7.78 1.14 11.44
CA VAL A 57 8.31 0.36 10.32
C VAL A 57 7.22 0.21 9.28
N TYR A 58 7.46 0.70 8.07
CA TYR A 58 6.65 0.45 6.89
C TYR A 58 7.26 -0.66 6.05
N ARG A 59 6.43 -1.60 5.58
CA ARG A 59 6.79 -2.59 4.56
C ARG A 59 5.81 -2.48 3.41
N ILE A 60 6.28 -2.03 2.26
CA ILE A 60 5.45 -1.75 1.07
C ILE A 60 5.69 -2.83 0.02
N ARG A 61 4.59 -3.34 -0.56
CA ARG A 61 4.60 -4.33 -1.65
C ARG A 61 3.61 -3.95 -2.75
N ALA A 62 4.04 -4.12 -4.01
CA ALA A 62 3.11 -4.32 -5.12
C ALA A 62 2.76 -5.80 -5.16
N LEU A 63 1.51 -6.17 -4.88
CA LEU A 63 1.13 -7.56 -4.66
C LEU A 63 1.15 -8.37 -5.96
N ARG A 64 2.10 -9.30 -6.09
CA ARG A 64 2.25 -10.11 -7.31
C ARG A 64 1.09 -11.06 -7.56
N ASN A 65 0.43 -11.51 -6.51
CA ASN A 65 -0.78 -12.34 -6.59
C ASN A 65 -2.07 -11.53 -6.86
N MET A 66 -1.99 -10.19 -6.78
CA MET A 66 -3.08 -9.25 -7.07
C MET A 66 -2.51 -8.06 -7.85
N PRO A 67 -2.37 -8.14 -9.19
CA PRO A 67 -1.61 -7.18 -10.00
C PRO A 67 -2.05 -5.72 -9.91
N TYR A 68 -3.29 -5.48 -9.49
CA TYR A 68 -3.85 -4.14 -9.32
C TYR A 68 -3.88 -3.67 -7.86
N ALA A 69 -3.20 -4.40 -6.96
CA ALA A 69 -3.20 -4.12 -5.54
C ALA A 69 -1.80 -3.82 -4.99
N LEU A 70 -1.78 -2.88 -4.06
CA LEU A 70 -0.62 -2.46 -3.28
C LEU A 70 -0.93 -2.71 -1.81
N MET A 71 0.09 -2.99 -1.01
CA MET A 71 -0.07 -3.21 0.42
C MET A 71 1.05 -2.54 1.20
N THR A 72 0.68 -1.86 2.29
CA THR A 72 1.61 -1.38 3.30
C THR A 72 1.30 -2.06 4.61
N GLU A 73 2.27 -2.77 5.19
CA GLU A 73 2.23 -3.20 6.58
C GLU A 73 2.90 -2.12 7.43
N VAL A 74 2.27 -1.78 8.54
CA VAL A 74 2.76 -0.79 9.50
C VAL A 74 2.89 -1.45 10.87
N GLU A 75 4.07 -1.32 11.45
CA GLU A 75 4.37 -1.78 12.81
C GLU A 75 4.81 -0.56 13.63
N VAL A 76 4.23 -0.40 14.80
CA VAL A 76 4.52 0.69 15.72
C VAL A 76 5.01 0.12 17.05
N THR A 77 6.12 0.64 17.56
CA THR A 77 6.65 0.33 18.90
C THR A 77 6.79 1.63 19.68
N ALA A 78 6.34 1.64 20.93
CA ALA A 78 6.35 2.84 21.77
C ALA A 78 7.47 2.79 22.83
N GLU A 79 8.26 3.85 22.96
CA GLU A 79 9.27 4.05 24.01
C GLU A 79 8.68 4.72 25.26
N ARG A 80 7.49 5.30 25.13
CA ARG A 80 6.66 5.89 26.17
C ARG A 80 5.19 5.56 25.91
N ASP A 81 4.30 5.87 26.84
CA ASP A 81 2.86 5.82 26.57
C ASP A 81 2.52 6.80 25.44
N ALA A 82 1.78 6.36 24.44
CA ALA A 82 1.44 7.18 23.27
C ALA A 82 0.13 6.74 22.61
N GLU A 83 -0.60 7.71 22.07
CA GLU A 83 -1.68 7.48 21.11
C GLU A 83 -1.19 7.85 19.71
N VAL A 84 -1.33 6.92 18.76
CA VAL A 84 -0.93 7.15 17.37
C VAL A 84 -2.15 7.02 16.48
N LEU A 85 -2.43 8.06 15.71
CA LEU A 85 -3.48 8.09 14.71
C LEU A 85 -2.85 8.04 13.32
N PHE A 86 -3.21 7.05 12.53
CA PHE A 86 -2.91 7.01 11.10
C PHE A 86 -4.16 7.36 10.30
N SER A 87 -3.99 8.21 9.28
CA SER A 87 -5.05 8.56 8.36
C SER A 87 -4.59 8.30 6.94
N ASN A 88 -5.46 7.70 6.12
CA ASN A 88 -5.20 7.48 4.71
C ASN A 88 -5.96 8.48 3.86
N GLY A 89 -5.23 9.34 3.16
CA GLY A 89 -5.78 10.25 2.17
C GLY A 89 -5.34 9.84 0.77
N HIS A 90 -6.27 9.43 -0.09
CA HIS A 90 -5.91 9.17 -1.50
C HIS A 90 -5.37 10.46 -2.14
N THR A 91 -4.18 10.38 -2.73
CA THR A 91 -3.61 11.49 -3.49
C THR A 91 -4.02 11.37 -4.95
N VAL A 92 -4.65 12.43 -5.48
CA VAL A 92 -5.14 12.47 -6.86
C VAL A 92 -4.26 13.46 -7.63
N PRO A 93 -3.56 13.01 -8.68
CA PRO A 93 -2.84 13.90 -9.59
C PRO A 93 -3.76 14.93 -10.24
N GLY A 94 -3.26 16.13 -10.46
CA GLY A 94 -4.04 17.24 -11.03
C GLY A 94 -4.49 17.04 -12.49
N GLU A 95 -4.10 15.95 -13.11
CA GLU A 95 -4.47 15.58 -14.49
C GLU A 95 -5.86 14.92 -14.59
N PHE A 96 -6.39 14.44 -13.45
CA PHE A 96 -7.72 13.83 -13.40
C PHE A 96 -8.81 14.86 -13.14
N ALA A 97 -9.86 14.80 -13.95
CA ALA A 97 -11.09 15.58 -13.78
C ALA A 97 -12.17 14.73 -13.05
N ASP A 98 -13.28 15.36 -12.72
CA ASP A 98 -14.47 14.72 -12.13
C ASP A 98 -14.14 13.82 -10.95
N THR A 99 -13.24 14.27 -10.07
CA THR A 99 -12.80 13.51 -8.91
C THR A 99 -13.92 13.36 -7.90
N LEU A 100 -14.25 12.10 -7.58
CA LEU A 100 -15.24 11.76 -6.56
C LEU A 100 -14.57 10.91 -5.48
N ARG A 101 -14.82 11.25 -4.20
CA ARG A 101 -14.37 10.49 -3.03
C ARG A 101 -15.57 9.98 -2.26
N GLU A 102 -15.56 8.73 -1.92
CA GLU A 102 -16.63 8.04 -1.21
C GLU A 102 -16.03 7.10 -0.17
N SER A 103 -16.74 6.93 0.94
CA SER A 103 -16.40 5.95 1.96
C SER A 103 -17.65 5.20 2.37
N ARG A 104 -17.57 3.87 2.42
CA ARG A 104 -18.68 3.04 2.82
C ARG A 104 -18.25 1.83 3.65
N THR A 105 -19.19 1.25 4.36
CA THR A 105 -19.00 0.00 5.09
C THR A 105 -19.85 -1.09 4.46
N VAL A 106 -19.21 -2.19 4.12
CA VAL A 106 -19.83 -3.37 3.52
C VAL A 106 -20.00 -4.43 4.62
N GLY A 107 -21.22 -4.93 4.80
CA GLY A 107 -21.49 -6.07 5.67
C GLY A 107 -21.15 -7.38 4.97
N CYS A 108 -20.52 -8.31 5.69
CA CYS A 108 -20.25 -9.66 5.22
C CYS A 108 -21.24 -10.67 5.82
N GLU A 109 -21.38 -11.84 5.18
CA GLU A 109 -22.29 -12.91 5.61
C GLU A 109 -21.96 -13.45 7.02
N ASP A 110 -20.68 -13.41 7.39
CA ASP A 110 -20.18 -13.80 8.72
C ASP A 110 -20.42 -12.76 9.82
N GLY A 111 -21.12 -11.66 9.49
CA GLY A 111 -21.41 -10.55 10.39
C GLY A 111 -20.27 -9.53 10.53
N SER A 112 -19.10 -9.76 9.91
CA SER A 112 -18.02 -8.79 9.88
C SER A 112 -18.38 -7.59 8.99
N ARG A 113 -17.67 -6.48 9.20
CA ARG A 113 -17.86 -5.24 8.43
C ARG A 113 -16.53 -4.77 7.89
N ILE A 114 -16.48 -4.50 6.59
CA ILE A 114 -15.30 -3.99 5.90
C ILE A 114 -15.57 -2.55 5.49
N ALA A 115 -14.75 -1.64 5.99
CA ALA A 115 -14.81 -0.24 5.60
C ALA A 115 -13.90 -0.01 4.39
N VAL A 116 -14.45 0.59 3.33
CA VAL A 116 -13.73 0.87 2.09
C VAL A 116 -13.81 2.36 1.77
N GLN A 117 -12.66 2.97 1.52
CA GLN A 117 -12.55 4.29 0.92
C GLN A 117 -12.33 4.11 -0.58
N ARG A 118 -13.02 4.89 -1.42
CA ARG A 118 -12.90 4.88 -2.86
C ARG A 118 -12.72 6.30 -3.41
N THR A 119 -11.84 6.43 -4.40
CA THR A 119 -11.65 7.67 -5.15
C THR A 119 -11.62 7.36 -6.62
N SER A 120 -12.38 8.09 -7.42
CA SER A 120 -12.37 7.98 -8.87
C SER A 120 -12.02 9.32 -9.51
N GLY A 121 -11.51 9.27 -10.73
CA GLY A 121 -11.26 10.43 -11.57
C GLY A 121 -11.37 10.06 -13.04
N SER A 122 -11.65 11.03 -13.90
CA SER A 122 -11.68 10.85 -15.35
C SER A 122 -10.42 11.43 -16.00
N TYR A 123 -10.03 10.85 -17.11
CA TYR A 123 -8.95 11.33 -17.96
C TYR A 123 -9.33 11.18 -19.44
N ASN A 124 -8.44 11.56 -20.35
CA ASN A 124 -8.70 11.46 -21.80
C ASN A 124 -10.03 12.14 -22.20
N ARG A 125 -10.25 13.38 -21.69
CA ARG A 125 -11.48 14.18 -21.94
C ARG A 125 -12.76 13.48 -21.46
N GLY A 126 -12.70 12.81 -20.31
CA GLY A 126 -13.84 12.13 -19.69
C GLY A 126 -14.20 10.76 -20.31
N ARG A 127 -13.42 10.26 -21.27
CA ARG A 127 -13.68 8.96 -21.90
C ARG A 127 -13.24 7.79 -21.05
N ASP A 128 -12.19 7.98 -20.28
CA ASP A 128 -11.55 6.95 -19.48
C ASP A 128 -11.58 7.31 -18.01
N HIS A 129 -11.64 6.30 -17.16
CA HIS A 129 -11.70 6.48 -15.72
C HIS A 129 -10.63 5.64 -15.02
N ILE A 130 -10.16 6.17 -13.90
CA ILE A 130 -9.32 5.50 -12.92
C ILE A 130 -10.05 5.47 -11.58
N VAL A 131 -10.02 4.34 -10.93
CA VAL A 131 -10.65 4.14 -9.61
C VAL A 131 -9.65 3.49 -8.68
N ALA A 132 -9.45 4.10 -7.54
CA ALA A 132 -8.65 3.56 -6.45
C ALA A 132 -9.55 3.27 -5.24
N SER A 133 -9.38 2.10 -4.63
CA SER A 133 -10.04 1.75 -3.38
C SER A 133 -9.01 1.35 -2.33
N SER A 134 -9.32 1.58 -1.05
CA SER A 134 -8.45 1.13 0.04
C SER A 134 -9.25 0.67 1.25
N THR A 135 -8.63 -0.21 2.04
CA THR A 135 -9.18 -0.72 3.29
C THR A 135 -8.09 -1.01 4.29
N PHE A 136 -8.36 -0.75 5.57
CA PHE A 136 -7.49 -1.13 6.67
C PHE A 136 -7.77 -2.56 7.14
N LEU A 137 -6.69 -3.29 7.42
CA LEU A 137 -6.71 -4.59 8.06
C LEU A 137 -6.06 -4.40 9.44
N CYS A 138 -6.90 -4.23 10.46
CA CYS A 138 -6.41 -4.03 11.83
C CYS A 138 -5.88 -5.34 12.40
N GLY A 139 -4.67 -5.27 12.96
CA GLY A 139 -4.07 -6.30 13.78
C GLY A 139 -4.33 -6.06 15.28
N GLU A 140 -3.54 -6.75 16.10
CA GLU A 140 -3.61 -6.58 17.56
C GLU A 140 -3.23 -5.16 17.97
N GLY A 141 -4.01 -4.58 18.89
CA GLY A 141 -3.77 -3.22 19.42
C GLY A 141 -4.14 -2.07 18.48
N CYS A 142 -4.81 -2.37 17.36
CA CYS A 142 -5.25 -1.39 16.38
C CYS A 142 -6.77 -1.33 16.32
N GLU A 143 -7.35 -0.13 16.27
CA GLU A 143 -8.78 0.13 16.15
C GLU A 143 -9.07 0.98 14.92
N ALA A 144 -9.93 0.51 14.01
CA ALA A 144 -10.45 1.32 12.93
C ALA A 144 -11.48 2.32 13.49
N VAL A 145 -11.17 3.61 13.44
CA VAL A 145 -12.06 4.68 13.92
C VAL A 145 -12.93 5.26 12.82
N SER A 146 -12.50 5.12 11.57
CA SER A 146 -13.28 5.45 10.37
C SER A 146 -12.77 4.63 9.17
N PRO A 147 -13.44 4.64 8.02
CA PRO A 147 -12.90 4.05 6.78
C PRO A 147 -11.53 4.61 6.37
N GLU A 148 -11.20 5.80 6.85
CA GLU A 148 -10.01 6.55 6.48
C GLU A 148 -8.95 6.60 7.58
N SER A 149 -9.20 6.03 8.77
CA SER A 149 -8.27 6.17 9.90
C SER A 149 -8.30 5.01 10.89
N VAL A 150 -7.14 4.75 11.46
CA VAL A 150 -6.91 3.77 12.52
C VAL A 150 -6.19 4.41 13.70
N ARG A 151 -6.57 4.02 14.91
CA ARG A 151 -6.00 4.46 16.16
C ARG A 151 -5.26 3.32 16.85
N ILE A 152 -4.12 3.64 17.42
CA ILE A 152 -3.28 2.74 18.20
C ILE A 152 -2.98 3.42 19.54
N VAL A 153 -3.30 2.76 20.64
CA VAL A 153 -2.94 3.23 22.00
C VAL A 153 -1.94 2.26 22.61
N LEU A 154 -0.74 2.73 22.87
CA LEU A 154 0.37 1.91 23.37
C LEU A 154 0.84 2.40 24.74
N ARG A 155 1.15 1.45 25.62
CA ARG A 155 1.97 1.67 26.78
C ARG A 155 3.45 1.60 26.39
N LYS A 156 4.31 2.17 27.22
CA LYS A 156 5.77 2.06 27.06
C LYS A 156 6.20 0.62 26.82
N GLY A 157 6.95 0.37 25.75
CA GLY A 157 7.40 -0.96 25.32
C GLY A 157 6.34 -1.76 24.56
N GLY A 158 5.12 -1.23 24.41
CA GLY A 158 4.04 -1.86 23.65
C GLY A 158 4.29 -1.83 22.14
N ARG A 159 3.63 -2.76 21.44
CA ARG A 159 3.69 -2.92 19.99
C ARG A 159 2.30 -3.15 19.43
N ALA A 160 2.04 -2.56 18.28
CA ALA A 160 0.82 -2.83 17.50
C ALA A 160 1.13 -2.82 16.01
N SER A 161 0.23 -3.39 15.21
CA SER A 161 0.38 -3.41 13.76
C SER A 161 -0.97 -3.35 13.05
N PHE A 162 -0.93 -2.85 11.84
CA PHE A 162 -2.03 -2.93 10.88
C PHE A 162 -1.47 -3.03 9.47
N SER A 163 -2.35 -3.32 8.52
CA SER A 163 -2.03 -3.21 7.10
C SER A 163 -3.05 -2.32 6.41
N LEU A 164 -2.60 -1.63 5.36
CA LEU A 164 -3.45 -0.89 4.44
C LEU A 164 -3.29 -1.52 3.06
N VAL A 165 -4.39 -1.95 2.47
CA VAL A 165 -4.41 -2.43 1.08
C VAL A 165 -5.08 -1.38 0.22
N GLY A 166 -4.45 -1.07 -0.90
CA GLY A 166 -4.97 -0.19 -1.94
C GLY A 166 -5.05 -0.91 -3.27
N THR A 167 -6.07 -0.61 -4.06
CA THR A 167 -6.28 -1.15 -5.40
C THR A 167 -6.44 -0.03 -6.41
N ILE A 168 -6.02 -0.24 -7.65
CA ILE A 168 -6.16 0.73 -8.74
C ILE A 168 -6.67 0.00 -9.98
N CYS A 169 -7.84 0.39 -10.46
CA CYS A 169 -8.46 -0.15 -11.67
C CYS A 169 -8.79 0.95 -12.67
N THR A 170 -8.76 0.64 -13.95
CA THR A 170 -9.05 1.60 -15.03
C THR A 170 -10.01 1.00 -16.04
N THR A 171 -10.71 1.85 -16.79
CA THR A 171 -11.56 1.42 -17.92
C THR A 171 -10.79 0.76 -19.05
N ALA A 172 -9.46 0.95 -19.12
CA ALA A 172 -8.61 0.23 -20.07
C ALA A 172 -8.50 -1.29 -19.76
N ALA A 173 -8.63 -1.68 -18.50
CA ALA A 173 -8.50 -3.07 -18.06
C ALA A 173 -9.85 -3.72 -17.67
N PHE A 174 -10.81 -2.92 -17.22
CA PHE A 174 -12.08 -3.41 -16.66
C PHE A 174 -13.28 -2.65 -17.22
N ALA A 175 -14.36 -3.37 -17.53
CA ALA A 175 -15.61 -2.75 -17.96
C ALA A 175 -16.29 -1.93 -16.86
N ASP A 176 -16.11 -2.34 -15.59
CA ASP A 176 -16.58 -1.63 -14.40
C ASP A 176 -15.44 -1.54 -13.37
N PRO A 177 -14.55 -0.53 -13.49
CA PRO A 177 -13.43 -0.37 -12.57
C PRO A 177 -13.87 0.04 -11.15
N TRP A 178 -15.07 0.63 -10.98
CA TRP A 178 -15.59 0.99 -9.65
C TRP A 178 -15.88 -0.26 -8.82
N ASN A 179 -16.64 -1.19 -9.40
CA ASN A 179 -16.97 -2.44 -8.74
C ASN A 179 -15.73 -3.32 -8.56
N GLU A 180 -14.88 -3.40 -9.58
CA GLU A 180 -13.69 -4.25 -9.52
C GLU A 180 -12.67 -3.79 -8.48
N SER A 181 -12.37 -2.49 -8.42
CA SER A 181 -11.45 -1.92 -7.44
C SER A 181 -11.90 -2.21 -6.00
N GLU A 182 -13.18 -2.02 -5.72
CA GLU A 182 -13.76 -2.29 -4.42
C GLU A 182 -13.81 -3.80 -4.10
N ARG A 183 -14.22 -4.62 -5.06
CA ARG A 183 -14.26 -6.08 -4.89
C ARG A 183 -12.89 -6.64 -4.52
N GLN A 184 -11.82 -6.15 -5.15
CA GLN A 184 -10.45 -6.54 -4.82
C GLN A 184 -10.04 -6.08 -3.41
N ALA A 185 -10.41 -4.86 -2.98
CA ALA A 185 -10.15 -4.39 -1.62
C ALA A 185 -10.89 -5.23 -0.56
N ILE A 186 -12.16 -5.58 -0.82
CA ILE A 186 -12.95 -6.46 0.06
C ILE A 186 -12.35 -7.87 0.11
N TYR A 187 -11.95 -8.42 -1.06
CA TYR A 187 -11.28 -9.72 -1.11
C TYR A 187 -10.00 -9.72 -0.27
N ALA A 188 -9.16 -8.69 -0.42
CA ALA A 188 -7.93 -8.56 0.36
C ALA A 188 -8.20 -8.49 1.87
N ALA A 189 -9.24 -7.77 2.29
CA ALA A 189 -9.63 -7.70 3.69
C ALA A 189 -10.08 -9.07 4.25
N ARG A 190 -10.77 -9.86 3.45
CA ARG A 190 -11.23 -11.22 3.85
C ARG A 190 -10.10 -12.24 3.90
N GLU A 191 -9.16 -12.17 2.96
CA GLU A 191 -7.95 -13.02 2.98
C GLU A 191 -7.04 -12.71 4.17
N GLY A 192 -6.93 -11.43 4.53
CA GLY A 192 -6.06 -10.95 5.59
C GLY A 192 -4.59 -10.81 5.19
N ALA A 193 -3.89 -9.96 5.93
CA ALA A 193 -2.52 -9.54 5.59
C ALA A 193 -1.53 -10.70 5.45
N ALA A 194 -1.55 -11.65 6.38
CA ALA A 194 -0.61 -12.78 6.37
C ALA A 194 -0.74 -13.66 5.11
N GLN A 195 -1.98 -13.91 4.67
CA GLN A 195 -2.23 -14.73 3.48
C GLN A 195 -1.82 -14.00 2.19
N LEU A 196 -2.09 -12.69 2.12
CA LEU A 196 -1.66 -11.85 1.01
C LEU A 196 -0.14 -11.83 0.86
N VAL A 197 0.59 -11.64 1.96
CA VAL A 197 2.06 -11.65 1.98
C VAL A 197 2.59 -13.03 1.57
N ALA A 198 2.07 -14.11 2.14
CA ALA A 198 2.51 -15.46 1.81
C ALA A 198 2.27 -15.81 0.32
N ALA A 199 1.14 -15.38 -0.24
CA ALA A 199 0.84 -15.57 -1.66
C ALA A 199 1.78 -14.75 -2.57
N HIS A 200 2.04 -13.49 -2.19
CA HIS A 200 3.00 -12.63 -2.87
C HIS A 200 4.41 -13.23 -2.87
N GLU A 201 4.91 -13.66 -1.72
CA GLU A 201 6.25 -14.23 -1.59
C GLU A 201 6.39 -15.55 -2.38
N ARG A 202 5.35 -16.40 -2.41
CA ARG A 202 5.36 -17.60 -3.28
C ARG A 202 5.49 -17.25 -4.75
N LYS A 203 4.76 -16.23 -5.23
CA LYS A 203 4.84 -15.79 -6.64
C LYS A 203 6.23 -15.23 -7.00
N TRP A 204 6.85 -14.50 -6.11
CA TRP A 204 8.23 -14.05 -6.30
C TRP A 204 9.23 -15.19 -6.25
N ALA A 205 9.04 -16.17 -5.37
CA ALA A 205 9.90 -17.36 -5.32
C ALA A 205 9.84 -18.19 -6.61
N GLU A 206 8.66 -18.26 -7.26
CA GLU A 206 8.52 -18.89 -8.59
C GLU A 206 9.39 -18.17 -9.65
N LEU A 207 9.39 -16.82 -9.67
CA LEU A 207 10.21 -16.04 -10.60
C LEU A 207 11.71 -16.23 -10.35
N TRP A 208 12.12 -16.26 -9.07
CA TRP A 208 13.51 -16.43 -8.69
C TRP A 208 14.08 -17.84 -8.93
N GLN A 209 13.28 -18.80 -9.42
CA GLN A 209 13.81 -20.07 -9.94
C GLN A 209 14.67 -19.86 -11.18
N GLY A 210 14.51 -18.75 -11.89
CA GLY A 210 15.34 -18.33 -13.00
C GLY A 210 16.52 -17.40 -12.61
N ASP A 211 17.04 -17.50 -11.35
CA ASP A 211 18.18 -16.71 -10.90
C ASP A 211 19.44 -17.03 -11.73
N ILE A 212 20.32 -16.03 -11.90
CA ILE A 212 21.63 -16.16 -12.53
C ILE A 212 22.68 -16.06 -11.44
N GLU A 213 23.48 -17.10 -11.26
CA GLU A 213 24.55 -17.14 -10.27
C GLU A 213 25.90 -16.78 -10.90
N ILE A 214 26.59 -15.83 -10.27
CA ILE A 214 27.94 -15.38 -10.65
C ILE A 214 28.89 -15.71 -9.51
N GLU A 215 29.86 -16.59 -9.77
CA GLU A 215 30.88 -16.94 -8.81
C GLU A 215 32.04 -15.94 -8.81
N GLY A 216 32.53 -15.61 -7.61
CA GLY A 216 33.76 -14.81 -7.43
C GLY A 216 33.57 -13.31 -7.47
N ASP A 217 32.41 -12.78 -7.87
CA ASP A 217 32.15 -11.32 -7.91
C ASP A 217 30.78 -10.97 -7.26
N PRO A 218 30.77 -10.62 -5.95
CA PRO A 218 29.53 -10.24 -5.26
C PRO A 218 28.86 -8.98 -5.81
N THR A 219 29.63 -8.06 -6.38
CA THR A 219 29.10 -6.81 -6.97
C THR A 219 28.35 -7.12 -8.27
N ALA A 220 28.99 -7.85 -9.18
CA ALA A 220 28.32 -8.30 -10.41
C ALA A 220 27.09 -9.15 -10.11
N GLN A 221 27.14 -10.02 -9.09
CA GLN A 221 25.98 -10.78 -8.65
C GLN A 221 24.82 -9.89 -8.19
N LEU A 222 25.11 -8.82 -7.43
CA LEU A 222 24.10 -7.87 -6.99
C LEU A 222 23.49 -7.12 -8.19
N ASP A 223 24.31 -6.65 -9.13
CA ASP A 223 23.87 -5.91 -10.30
C ASP A 223 22.95 -6.77 -11.19
N VAL A 224 23.31 -8.04 -11.42
CA VAL A 224 22.48 -8.97 -12.20
C VAL A 224 21.15 -9.22 -11.48
N ARG A 225 21.14 -9.46 -10.17
CA ARG A 225 19.90 -9.65 -9.41
C ARG A 225 19.04 -8.39 -9.39
N PHE A 226 19.63 -7.21 -9.33
CA PHE A 226 18.90 -5.96 -9.43
C PHE A 226 18.25 -5.79 -10.80
N ALA A 227 18.97 -6.12 -11.90
CA ALA A 227 18.41 -6.11 -13.24
C ALA A 227 17.25 -7.10 -13.40
N LEU A 228 17.42 -8.34 -12.92
CA LEU A 228 16.37 -9.37 -12.91
C LEU A 228 15.13 -8.92 -12.09
N PHE A 229 15.36 -8.33 -10.92
CA PHE A 229 14.27 -7.80 -10.09
C PHE A 229 13.42 -6.75 -10.83
N ASN A 230 14.08 -5.80 -11.53
CA ASN A 230 13.37 -4.80 -12.33
C ASN A 230 12.65 -5.45 -13.53
N LEU A 231 13.27 -6.42 -14.19
CA LEU A 231 12.62 -7.16 -15.28
C LEU A 231 11.37 -7.90 -14.78
N TYR A 232 11.48 -8.66 -13.68
CA TYR A 232 10.36 -9.38 -13.09
C TYR A 232 9.25 -8.46 -12.59
N GLY A 233 9.60 -7.25 -12.13
CA GLY A 233 8.61 -6.25 -11.73
C GLY A 233 7.82 -5.64 -12.90
N SER A 234 8.31 -5.77 -14.14
CA SER A 234 7.70 -5.18 -15.35
C SER A 234 6.83 -6.14 -16.17
N ILE A 235 6.82 -7.44 -15.83
CA ILE A 235 5.99 -8.48 -16.45
C ILE A 235 4.85 -8.95 -15.46
#